data_0dec52cf8eb3c1752d226bd0199ca011
#
_entry.id   0dec52cf8eb3c1752d226bd0199ca011
#
_cell.length_a   1.000
_cell.length_b   1.000
_cell.length_c   1.000
_cell.angle_alpha   90.00
_cell.angle_beta   90.00
_cell.angle_gamma   90.00
#
_symmetry.space_group_name_H-M   'P 1'
#
loop_
_entity.id
_entity.type
_entity.pdbx_description
1 polymer ?
#
loop_
_entity_poly.entity_id
_entity_poly.type
_entity_poly.pdbx_seq_one_letter_code
_entity_poly.pdbx_strand_id
1 'polypeptide(L)'
;MEKQEFGLLGKNISYSFSKKYFEEKFKKLFLKNHSYNFYDIAEIEHINSVIDNQNLVGMNVTIPYKQAIIHFLDELSEEAQQIGAVNCVSFQNGKKIGYNTDAFGFEKTLLINKKDHHKKALILGDGGAAKAVRYILDKHNIKHQTVSRKSKINFENLSEELVKESLLIIQTTPVGTFPNVDDSVQFPFEAITDKHYVIDLIYNPSETAFLRHCAEKGATTLNGFYMLEQQAEKAWQIWNS
;
A
#
# COMPACT_ATOMS: atom_id res chain seq x y z
N MET A 1 0.70 34.12 -3.31
CA MET A 1 1.18 32.80 -2.85
C MET A 1 1.46 31.99 -4.09
N GLU A 2 2.62 31.36 -4.19
CA GLU A 2 3.00 30.51 -5.30
C GLU A 2 2.08 29.29 -5.40
N LYS A 3 1.87 28.81 -6.62
CA LYS A 3 1.08 27.62 -6.89
C LYS A 3 1.87 26.39 -6.44
N GLN A 4 1.24 25.50 -5.68
CA GLN A 4 1.83 24.24 -5.24
C GLN A 4 1.06 23.08 -5.87
N GLU A 5 1.77 22.25 -6.58
CA GLU A 5 1.21 21.08 -7.24
C GLU A 5 1.67 19.80 -6.56
N PHE A 6 0.72 18.91 -6.40
CA PHE A 6 0.92 17.55 -5.91
C PHE A 6 0.30 16.59 -6.92
N GLY A 7 0.62 15.31 -6.81
CA GLY A 7 -0.04 14.38 -7.69
C GLY A 7 0.24 12.91 -7.43
N LEU A 8 -0.36 12.08 -8.28
CA LEU A 8 -0.15 10.65 -8.32
C LEU A 8 0.44 10.26 -9.68
N LEU A 9 1.59 9.60 -9.65
CA LEU A 9 2.23 8.97 -10.81
C LEU A 9 1.85 7.49 -10.85
N GLY A 10 1.41 7.03 -12.02
CA GLY A 10 1.10 5.61 -12.25
C GLY A 10 0.70 5.34 -13.68
N LYS A 11 0.12 4.17 -13.91
CA LYS A 11 -0.46 3.77 -15.21
C LYS A 11 -1.91 3.35 -15.01
N ASN A 12 -2.83 3.92 -15.84
CA ASN A 12 -4.28 3.70 -15.75
C ASN A 12 -4.84 4.04 -14.34
N ILE A 13 -4.55 5.24 -13.84
CA ILE A 13 -4.78 5.64 -12.44
C ILE A 13 -6.02 6.51 -12.21
N SER A 14 -6.85 6.74 -13.23
CA SER A 14 -8.02 7.64 -13.18
C SER A 14 -9.04 7.30 -12.08
N TYR A 15 -9.05 6.06 -11.59
CA TYR A 15 -9.94 5.56 -10.53
C TYR A 15 -9.40 5.78 -9.12
N SER A 16 -8.19 6.34 -8.97
CA SER A 16 -7.53 6.44 -7.66
C SER A 16 -8.26 7.38 -6.71
N PHE A 17 -8.36 6.95 -5.46
CA PHE A 17 -8.92 7.71 -4.34
C PHE A 17 -8.09 8.94 -3.96
N SER A 18 -6.78 8.93 -4.22
CA SER A 18 -5.83 9.94 -3.73
C SER A 18 -6.20 11.37 -4.12
N LYS A 19 -6.65 11.60 -5.36
CA LYS A 19 -7.04 12.93 -5.82
C LYS A 19 -8.18 13.51 -5.00
N LYS A 20 -9.27 12.74 -4.83
CA LYS A 20 -10.42 13.16 -4.02
C LYS A 20 -10.02 13.46 -2.58
N TYR A 21 -9.20 12.58 -2.00
CA TYR A 21 -8.71 12.73 -0.63
C TYR A 21 -7.94 14.05 -0.44
N PHE A 22 -6.96 14.35 -1.29
CA PHE A 22 -6.16 15.56 -1.16
C PHE A 22 -6.93 16.83 -1.52
N GLU A 23 -7.82 16.80 -2.51
CA GLU A 23 -8.70 17.94 -2.82
C GLU A 23 -9.60 18.30 -1.64
N GLU A 24 -10.18 17.29 -0.96
CA GLU A 24 -10.96 17.52 0.26
C GLU A 24 -10.10 18.04 1.41
N LYS A 25 -8.87 17.52 1.56
CA LYS A 25 -7.91 18.01 2.54
C LYS A 25 -7.54 19.46 2.30
N PHE A 26 -7.23 19.85 1.06
CA PHE A 26 -6.90 21.24 0.71
C PHE A 26 -8.07 22.19 1.01
N LYS A 27 -9.31 21.76 0.72
CA LYS A 27 -10.51 22.54 1.07
C LYS A 27 -10.64 22.73 2.58
N LYS A 28 -10.49 21.65 3.38
CA LYS A 28 -10.57 21.69 4.85
C LYS A 28 -9.50 22.60 5.47
N LEU A 29 -8.31 22.66 4.86
CA LEU A 29 -7.18 23.50 5.31
C LEU A 29 -7.17 24.90 4.69
N PHE A 30 -8.16 25.27 3.86
CA PHE A 30 -8.27 26.55 3.16
C PHE A 30 -7.09 26.87 2.23
N LEU A 31 -6.45 25.84 1.65
CA LEU A 31 -5.27 25.93 0.78
C LEU A 31 -5.69 26.15 -0.69
N LYS A 32 -6.01 27.40 -1.05
CA LYS A 32 -6.56 27.75 -2.38
C LYS A 32 -5.54 27.64 -3.53
N ASN A 33 -4.25 27.67 -3.23
CA ASN A 33 -3.16 27.57 -4.19
C ASN A 33 -2.60 26.16 -4.37
N HIS A 34 -3.23 25.15 -3.76
CA HIS A 34 -2.84 23.75 -3.87
C HIS A 34 -3.71 23.00 -4.88
N SER A 35 -3.10 22.11 -5.65
CA SER A 35 -3.79 21.21 -6.57
C SER A 35 -3.19 19.79 -6.52
N TYR A 36 -4.02 18.78 -6.78
CA TYR A 36 -3.57 17.39 -6.88
C TYR A 36 -3.95 16.81 -8.25
N ASN A 37 -2.95 16.38 -9.01
CA ASN A 37 -3.11 15.97 -10.40
C ASN A 37 -2.80 14.48 -10.59
N PHE A 38 -3.34 13.88 -11.66
CA PHE A 38 -2.92 12.57 -12.12
C PHE A 38 -1.85 12.72 -13.20
N TYR A 39 -0.73 12.05 -13.00
CA TYR A 39 0.35 11.89 -13.95
C TYR A 39 0.30 10.44 -14.47
N ASP A 40 -0.62 10.19 -15.40
CA ASP A 40 -0.82 8.89 -16.02
C ASP A 40 0.15 8.75 -17.21
N ILE A 41 1.21 7.98 -17.04
CA ILE A 41 2.21 7.75 -18.08
C ILE A 41 2.25 6.27 -18.48
N ALA A 42 2.44 6.01 -19.77
CA ALA A 42 2.48 4.65 -20.29
C ALA A 42 3.74 3.90 -19.87
N GLU A 43 4.88 4.63 -19.79
CA GLU A 43 6.21 4.10 -19.46
C GLU A 43 6.95 5.09 -18.57
N ILE A 44 7.80 4.56 -17.66
CA ILE A 44 8.48 5.38 -16.65
C ILE A 44 9.49 6.37 -17.25
N GLU A 45 10.00 6.09 -18.44
CA GLU A 45 10.94 6.94 -19.17
C GLU A 45 10.35 8.33 -19.49
N HIS A 46 9.02 8.44 -19.53
CA HIS A 46 8.32 9.72 -19.73
C HIS A 46 8.23 10.59 -18.47
N ILE A 47 8.81 10.15 -17.36
CA ILE A 47 8.71 10.85 -16.08
C ILE A 47 9.33 12.25 -16.10
N ASN A 48 10.34 12.51 -16.93
CA ASN A 48 10.99 13.80 -17.00
C ASN A 48 9.99 14.93 -17.29
N SER A 49 8.99 14.70 -18.13
CA SER A 49 7.93 15.68 -18.39
C SER A 49 7.09 16.04 -17.17
N VAL A 50 7.10 15.18 -16.13
CA VAL A 50 6.39 15.42 -14.87
C VAL A 50 7.30 16.10 -13.85
N ILE A 51 8.53 15.60 -13.66
CA ILE A 51 9.46 16.09 -12.64
C ILE A 51 10.09 17.44 -13.00
N ASP A 52 10.06 17.84 -14.27
CA ASP A 52 10.52 19.15 -14.71
C ASP A 52 9.52 20.30 -14.38
N ASN A 53 8.35 19.97 -13.82
CA ASN A 53 7.36 20.94 -13.38
C ASN A 53 7.85 21.65 -12.09
N GLN A 54 8.23 22.93 -12.22
CA GLN A 54 8.76 23.74 -11.11
C GLN A 54 7.78 23.98 -9.96
N ASN A 55 6.48 23.79 -10.19
CA ASN A 55 5.46 23.93 -9.14
C ASN A 55 5.22 22.61 -8.37
N LEU A 56 5.83 21.51 -8.79
CA LEU A 56 5.64 20.21 -8.18
C LEU A 56 6.38 20.13 -6.85
N VAL A 57 5.62 20.01 -5.76
CA VAL A 57 6.14 19.94 -4.38
C VAL A 57 6.23 18.51 -3.88
N GLY A 58 5.27 17.68 -4.29
CA GLY A 58 5.19 16.29 -3.85
C GLY A 58 4.41 15.39 -4.79
N MET A 59 4.81 14.14 -4.84
CA MET A 59 4.19 13.16 -5.73
C MET A 59 4.08 11.80 -5.05
N ASN A 60 2.86 11.22 -5.05
CA ASN A 60 2.70 9.81 -4.78
C ASN A 60 3.05 8.98 -6.01
N VAL A 61 3.49 7.76 -5.81
CA VAL A 61 3.82 6.80 -6.87
C VAL A 61 3.08 5.49 -6.63
N THR A 62 2.40 4.99 -7.66
CA THR A 62 1.68 3.72 -7.59
C THR A 62 2.14 2.72 -8.66
N ILE A 63 1.41 1.63 -8.81
CA ILE A 63 1.69 0.58 -9.79
C ILE A 63 1.72 1.18 -11.21
N PRO A 64 2.69 0.75 -12.03
CA PRO A 64 3.74 -0.24 -11.78
C PRO A 64 5.08 0.37 -11.32
N TYR A 65 5.15 1.67 -11.01
CA TYR A 65 6.38 2.46 -10.99
C TYR A 65 7.10 2.57 -9.64
N LYS A 66 6.56 1.98 -8.55
CA LYS A 66 7.15 2.10 -7.20
C LYS A 66 8.61 1.67 -7.08
N GLN A 67 9.09 0.77 -7.95
CA GLN A 67 10.49 0.33 -7.99
C GLN A 67 11.29 1.11 -9.05
N ALA A 68 10.71 1.27 -10.24
CA ALA A 68 11.40 1.91 -11.36
C ALA A 68 11.71 3.38 -11.10
N ILE A 69 10.86 4.09 -10.34
CA ILE A 69 11.06 5.51 -9.99
C ILE A 69 12.39 5.77 -9.26
N ILE A 70 12.92 4.78 -8.54
CA ILE A 70 14.14 4.91 -7.74
C ILE A 70 15.32 5.42 -8.59
N HIS A 71 15.41 5.01 -9.85
CA HIS A 71 16.48 5.41 -10.77
C HIS A 71 16.43 6.89 -11.20
N PHE A 72 15.33 7.58 -10.92
CA PHE A 72 15.10 8.99 -11.27
C PHE A 72 15.17 9.93 -10.06
N LEU A 73 15.50 9.39 -8.89
CA LEU A 73 15.57 10.15 -7.64
C LEU A 73 17.02 10.43 -7.23
N ASP A 74 17.23 11.54 -6.53
CA ASP A 74 18.54 11.94 -6.07
C ASP A 74 18.91 11.25 -4.74
N GLU A 75 17.93 11.04 -3.88
CA GLU A 75 18.10 10.42 -2.55
C GLU A 75 16.91 9.52 -2.19
N LEU A 76 17.15 8.58 -1.30
CA LEU A 76 16.12 7.75 -0.67
C LEU A 76 16.19 7.88 0.84
N SER A 77 15.04 7.88 1.51
CA SER A 77 15.01 7.65 2.95
C SER A 77 15.55 6.25 3.27
N GLU A 78 16.13 6.07 4.45
CA GLU A 78 16.65 4.77 4.89
C GLU A 78 15.59 3.66 4.77
N GLU A 79 14.36 3.95 5.19
CA GLU A 79 13.23 3.02 5.09
C GLU A 79 12.91 2.65 3.64
N ALA A 80 12.84 3.62 2.72
CA ALA A 80 12.57 3.36 1.31
C ALA A 80 13.69 2.55 0.65
N GLN A 81 14.95 2.77 1.06
CA GLN A 81 16.10 2.01 0.60
C GLN A 81 16.02 0.55 1.05
N GLN A 82 15.70 0.29 2.32
CA GLN A 82 15.55 -1.07 2.86
C GLN A 82 14.37 -1.82 2.22
N ILE A 83 13.26 -1.14 1.97
CA ILE A 83 12.09 -1.71 1.30
C ILE A 83 12.34 -1.97 -0.18
N GLY A 84 13.18 -1.15 -0.83
CA GLY A 84 13.42 -1.20 -2.28
C GLY A 84 12.18 -0.82 -3.11
N ALA A 85 11.37 0.11 -2.59
CA ALA A 85 10.20 0.68 -3.29
C ALA A 85 9.86 2.07 -2.73
N VAL A 86 9.44 2.97 -3.60
CA VAL A 86 9.03 4.35 -3.29
C VAL A 86 7.57 4.53 -3.68
N ASN A 87 6.75 5.08 -2.78
CA ASN A 87 5.37 5.48 -3.07
C ASN A 87 5.12 6.96 -2.79
N CYS A 88 6.13 7.71 -2.33
CA CYS A 88 6.05 9.13 -2.07
C CYS A 88 7.39 9.80 -2.44
N VAL A 89 7.33 10.88 -3.20
CA VAL A 89 8.48 11.70 -3.58
C VAL A 89 8.25 13.11 -3.08
N SER A 90 9.26 13.72 -2.46
CA SER A 90 9.30 15.14 -2.12
C SER A 90 10.28 15.87 -3.01
N PHE A 91 9.91 17.07 -3.47
CA PHE A 91 10.72 17.96 -4.27
C PHE A 91 11.13 19.13 -3.39
N GLN A 92 12.32 19.04 -2.78
CA GLN A 92 12.80 20.01 -1.80
C GLN A 92 14.24 20.42 -2.12
N ASN A 93 14.52 21.73 -2.07
CA ASN A 93 15.86 22.29 -2.28
C ASN A 93 16.53 21.81 -3.58
N GLY A 94 15.75 21.63 -4.65
CA GLY A 94 16.22 21.12 -5.94
C GLY A 94 16.51 19.62 -5.97
N LYS A 95 16.21 18.87 -4.90
CA LYS A 95 16.37 17.41 -4.83
C LYS A 95 15.05 16.67 -4.87
N LYS A 96 15.07 15.48 -5.48
CA LYS A 96 13.98 14.50 -5.51
C LYS A 96 14.28 13.41 -4.51
N ILE A 97 13.56 13.40 -3.38
CA ILE A 97 13.80 12.45 -2.28
C ILE A 97 12.65 11.45 -2.20
N GLY A 98 12.99 10.16 -2.25
CA GLY A 98 12.02 9.06 -2.23
C GLY A 98 11.76 8.50 -0.83
N TYR A 99 10.49 8.25 -0.54
CA TYR A 99 10.00 7.71 0.72
C TYR A 99 9.05 6.53 0.48
N ASN A 100 8.82 5.72 1.52
CA ASN A 100 7.78 4.69 1.51
C ASN A 100 6.78 4.92 2.64
N THR A 101 5.64 5.51 2.32
CA THR A 101 4.56 5.76 3.29
C THR A 101 3.60 4.58 3.43
N ASP A 102 3.67 3.57 2.54
CA ASP A 102 2.89 2.33 2.67
C ASP A 102 3.30 1.58 3.94
N ALA A 103 4.61 1.56 4.26
CA ALA A 103 5.11 0.93 5.48
C ALA A 103 4.51 1.58 6.73
N PHE A 104 4.49 2.90 6.80
CA PHE A 104 3.84 3.62 7.90
C PHE A 104 2.34 3.31 8.00
N GLY A 105 1.62 3.36 6.85
CA GLY A 105 0.20 3.04 6.81
C GLY A 105 -0.10 1.63 7.24
N PHE A 106 0.69 0.65 6.76
CA PHE A 106 0.53 -0.75 7.15
C PHE A 106 0.87 -0.98 8.63
N GLU A 107 1.94 -0.38 9.17
CA GLU A 107 2.28 -0.49 10.59
C GLU A 107 1.14 -0.02 11.48
N LYS A 108 0.55 1.14 11.17
CA LYS A 108 -0.63 1.65 11.91
C LYS A 108 -1.81 0.69 11.83
N THR A 109 -2.06 0.12 10.65
CA THR A 109 -3.15 -0.84 10.42
C THR A 109 -2.92 -2.15 11.19
N LEU A 110 -1.71 -2.70 11.14
CA LEU A 110 -1.33 -3.90 11.86
C LEU A 110 -1.59 -3.77 13.36
N LEU A 111 -1.20 -2.64 13.94
CA LEU A 111 -1.25 -2.41 15.39
C LEU A 111 -2.67 -2.22 15.94
N ILE A 112 -3.70 -2.03 15.10
CA ILE A 112 -5.10 -1.89 15.57
C ILE A 112 -5.56 -3.13 16.34
N ASN A 113 -5.35 -4.34 15.76
CA ASN A 113 -5.85 -5.59 16.33
C ASN A 113 -4.76 -6.63 16.55
N LYS A 114 -3.48 -6.28 16.35
CA LYS A 114 -2.37 -7.20 16.62
C LYS A 114 -2.34 -7.59 18.09
N LYS A 115 -2.28 -8.90 18.35
CA LYS A 115 -2.15 -9.50 19.69
C LYS A 115 -0.81 -10.25 19.79
N ASP A 116 -0.44 -10.62 21.02
CA ASP A 116 0.85 -11.29 21.29
C ASP A 116 1.00 -12.65 20.62
N HIS A 117 -0.10 -13.34 20.35
CA HIS A 117 -0.08 -14.62 19.64
C HIS A 117 0.09 -14.49 18.12
N HIS A 118 -0.02 -13.30 17.53
CA HIS A 118 0.23 -13.06 16.11
C HIS A 118 1.73 -13.03 15.82
N LYS A 119 2.40 -14.18 15.95
CA LYS A 119 3.86 -14.34 15.77
C LYS A 119 4.26 -14.84 14.38
N LYS A 120 3.30 -15.33 13.60
CA LYS A 120 3.53 -15.86 12.24
C LYS A 120 2.46 -15.33 11.29
N ALA A 121 2.91 -14.93 10.11
CA ALA A 121 2.06 -14.31 9.09
C ALA A 121 2.16 -15.01 7.74
N LEU A 122 1.05 -15.03 6.99
CA LEU A 122 1.03 -15.28 5.55
C LEU A 122 0.80 -13.97 4.80
N ILE A 123 1.61 -13.72 3.80
CA ILE A 123 1.46 -12.59 2.87
C ILE A 123 0.99 -13.16 1.54
N LEU A 124 -0.24 -12.85 1.16
CA LEU A 124 -0.85 -13.30 -0.09
C LEU A 124 -0.54 -12.27 -1.18
N GLY A 125 0.44 -12.58 -2.03
CA GLY A 125 0.95 -11.68 -3.07
C GLY A 125 2.42 -11.30 -2.87
N ASP A 126 3.05 -10.81 -3.96
CA ASP A 126 4.48 -10.43 -3.98
C ASP A 126 4.73 -9.15 -4.79
N GLY A 127 3.81 -8.21 -4.70
CA GLY A 127 3.91 -6.89 -5.35
C GLY A 127 4.64 -5.84 -4.51
N GLY A 128 4.57 -4.58 -4.96
CA GLY A 128 5.20 -3.45 -4.26
C GLY A 128 4.69 -3.25 -2.83
N ALA A 129 3.38 -3.46 -2.58
CA ALA A 129 2.81 -3.37 -1.24
C ALA A 129 3.32 -4.50 -0.31
N ALA A 130 3.50 -5.72 -0.85
CA ALA A 130 4.05 -6.85 -0.09
C ALA A 130 5.47 -6.57 0.44
N LYS A 131 6.26 -5.75 -0.24
CA LYS A 131 7.60 -5.35 0.24
C LYS A 131 7.52 -4.53 1.53
N ALA A 132 6.64 -3.52 1.56
CA ALA A 132 6.41 -2.72 2.75
C ALA A 132 5.85 -3.56 3.91
N VAL A 133 4.95 -4.52 3.60
CA VAL A 133 4.40 -5.47 4.57
C VAL A 133 5.53 -6.31 5.19
N ARG A 134 6.40 -6.92 4.37
CA ARG A 134 7.54 -7.72 4.86
C ARG A 134 8.44 -6.90 5.78
N TYR A 135 8.82 -5.70 5.34
CA TYR A 135 9.65 -4.80 6.15
C TYR A 135 9.06 -4.54 7.54
N ILE A 136 7.77 -4.27 7.63
CA ILE A 136 7.10 -4.03 8.91
C ILE A 136 6.99 -5.31 9.75
N LEU A 137 6.72 -6.46 9.13
CA LEU A 137 6.68 -7.73 9.87
C LEU A 137 8.06 -8.07 10.47
N ASP A 138 9.15 -7.85 9.72
CA ASP A 138 10.52 -8.02 10.19
C ASP A 138 10.84 -7.07 11.34
N LYS A 139 10.48 -5.78 11.22
CA LYS A 139 10.62 -4.77 12.27
C LYS A 139 9.93 -5.18 13.57
N HIS A 140 8.79 -5.87 13.47
CA HIS A 140 8.02 -6.38 14.62
C HIS A 140 8.38 -7.82 15.03
N ASN A 141 9.45 -8.41 14.45
CA ASN A 141 9.88 -9.79 14.71
C ASN A 141 8.76 -10.82 14.47
N ILE A 142 7.90 -10.59 13.47
CA ILE A 142 6.85 -11.52 13.05
C ILE A 142 7.38 -12.36 11.90
N LYS A 143 7.53 -13.68 12.12
CA LYS A 143 7.93 -14.62 11.07
C LYS A 143 6.89 -14.60 9.96
N HIS A 144 7.31 -14.59 8.71
CA HIS A 144 6.34 -14.55 7.62
C HIS A 144 6.72 -15.47 6.45
N GLN A 145 5.69 -15.88 5.70
CA GLN A 145 5.80 -16.66 4.49
C GLN A 145 4.99 -15.97 3.38
N THR A 146 5.62 -15.77 2.23
CA THR A 146 4.92 -15.25 1.05
C THR A 146 4.28 -16.39 0.26
N VAL A 147 3.02 -16.21 -0.11
CA VAL A 147 2.23 -17.07 -1.00
C VAL A 147 1.96 -16.29 -2.27
N SER A 148 2.51 -16.73 -3.39
CA SER A 148 2.31 -16.07 -4.70
C SER A 148 2.46 -17.07 -5.84
N ARG A 149 2.05 -16.69 -7.03
CA ARG A 149 2.20 -17.54 -8.23
C ARG A 149 3.65 -17.96 -8.54
N LYS A 150 4.63 -17.20 -8.03
CA LYS A 150 6.08 -17.42 -8.27
C LYS A 150 6.80 -17.99 -7.05
N SER A 151 6.15 -18.07 -5.89
CA SER A 151 6.73 -18.58 -4.66
C SER A 151 6.70 -20.11 -4.63
N LYS A 152 7.59 -20.72 -3.84
CA LYS A 152 7.56 -22.16 -3.57
C LYS A 152 6.21 -22.61 -2.98
N ILE A 153 5.65 -21.79 -2.09
CA ILE A 153 4.25 -21.95 -1.63
C ILE A 153 3.40 -21.00 -2.46
N ASN A 154 2.47 -21.53 -3.20
CA ASN A 154 1.54 -20.80 -4.03
C ASN A 154 0.08 -21.08 -3.61
N PHE A 155 -0.88 -20.47 -4.30
CA PHE A 155 -2.31 -20.62 -3.94
C PHE A 155 -2.86 -22.03 -4.13
N GLU A 156 -2.23 -22.88 -4.97
CA GLU A 156 -2.67 -24.23 -5.23
C GLU A 156 -2.17 -25.24 -4.19
N ASN A 157 -0.98 -24.96 -3.59
CA ASN A 157 -0.34 -25.87 -2.62
C ASN A 157 -0.30 -25.30 -1.18
N LEU A 158 -1.02 -24.22 -0.90
CA LEU A 158 -1.17 -23.67 0.44
C LEU A 158 -1.97 -24.64 1.32
N SER A 159 -1.32 -25.22 2.32
CA SER A 159 -1.97 -26.19 3.20
C SER A 159 -2.75 -25.53 4.35
N GLU A 160 -3.78 -26.25 4.85
CA GLU A 160 -4.53 -25.83 6.03
C GLU A 160 -3.64 -25.71 7.28
N GLU A 161 -2.66 -26.60 7.45
CA GLU A 161 -1.74 -26.58 8.59
C GLU A 161 -0.96 -25.28 8.64
N LEU A 162 -0.47 -24.82 7.48
CA LEU A 162 0.28 -23.57 7.40
C LEU A 162 -0.61 -22.35 7.73
N VAL A 163 -1.88 -22.37 7.34
CA VAL A 163 -2.85 -21.33 7.71
C VAL A 163 -3.13 -21.39 9.20
N LYS A 164 -3.41 -22.56 9.78
CA LYS A 164 -3.65 -22.73 11.24
C LYS A 164 -2.49 -22.26 12.11
N GLU A 165 -1.25 -22.40 11.63
CA GLU A 165 -0.06 -21.89 12.31
C GLU A 165 0.17 -20.37 12.14
N SER A 166 -0.38 -19.76 11.09
CA SER A 166 -0.12 -18.37 10.69
C SER A 166 -1.34 -17.51 11.01
N LEU A 167 -1.47 -17.11 12.28
CA LEU A 167 -2.64 -16.40 12.79
C LEU A 167 -2.79 -14.96 12.29
N LEU A 168 -1.85 -14.47 11.50
CA LEU A 168 -1.92 -13.18 10.80
C LEU A 168 -1.91 -13.43 9.30
N ILE A 169 -2.94 -12.99 8.59
CA ILE A 169 -3.07 -13.13 7.14
C ILE A 169 -3.14 -11.74 6.52
N ILE A 170 -2.27 -11.44 5.55
CA ILE A 170 -2.25 -10.16 4.86
C ILE A 170 -2.46 -10.39 3.35
N GLN A 171 -3.61 -10.00 2.85
CA GLN A 171 -3.94 -10.02 1.43
C GLN A 171 -3.38 -8.76 0.76
N THR A 172 -2.45 -8.94 -0.19
CA THR A 172 -1.77 -7.85 -0.91
C THR A 172 -1.95 -7.93 -2.43
N THR A 173 -2.74 -8.92 -2.92
CA THR A 173 -3.07 -9.01 -4.36
C THR A 173 -4.22 -8.06 -4.72
N PRO A 174 -4.43 -7.73 -6.00
CA PRO A 174 -5.59 -6.96 -6.42
C PRO A 174 -6.87 -7.80 -6.62
N VAL A 175 -6.85 -9.10 -6.30
CA VAL A 175 -7.99 -10.01 -6.53
C VAL A 175 -9.13 -9.65 -5.57
N GLY A 176 -10.31 -9.40 -6.11
CA GLY A 176 -11.49 -8.95 -5.35
C GLY A 176 -11.64 -7.41 -5.31
N THR A 177 -10.76 -6.65 -5.99
CA THR A 177 -10.95 -5.20 -6.15
C THR A 177 -11.95 -4.89 -7.25
N PHE A 178 -12.65 -3.75 -7.13
CA PHE A 178 -13.54 -3.26 -8.19
C PHE A 178 -12.81 -3.18 -9.56
N PRO A 179 -13.45 -3.60 -10.68
CA PRO A 179 -14.86 -4.03 -10.78
C PRO A 179 -15.13 -5.51 -10.42
N ASN A 180 -14.13 -6.35 -10.24
CA ASN A 180 -14.27 -7.80 -10.06
C ASN A 180 -14.41 -8.14 -8.56
N VAL A 181 -15.44 -7.60 -7.93
CA VAL A 181 -15.61 -7.63 -6.46
C VAL A 181 -15.95 -9.02 -5.89
N ASP A 182 -16.46 -9.92 -6.73
CA ASP A 182 -16.81 -11.29 -6.34
C ASP A 182 -15.62 -12.26 -6.41
N ASP A 183 -14.51 -11.82 -7.02
CA ASP A 183 -13.31 -12.64 -7.09
C ASP A 183 -12.64 -12.77 -5.72
N SER A 184 -12.09 -13.95 -5.44
CA SER A 184 -11.27 -14.23 -4.27
C SER A 184 -10.06 -15.07 -4.65
N VAL A 185 -8.97 -14.93 -3.92
CA VAL A 185 -7.84 -15.86 -4.05
C VAL A 185 -8.26 -17.25 -3.59
N GLN A 186 -7.71 -18.29 -4.22
CA GLN A 186 -7.87 -19.66 -3.74
C GLN A 186 -7.18 -19.76 -2.36
N PHE A 187 -7.95 -20.12 -1.34
CA PHE A 187 -7.49 -20.12 0.04
C PHE A 187 -8.24 -21.16 0.88
N PRO A 188 -7.57 -21.89 1.80
CA PRO A 188 -8.22 -22.90 2.65
C PRO A 188 -8.95 -22.24 3.83
N PHE A 189 -10.11 -21.63 3.58
CA PHE A 189 -10.90 -20.89 4.57
C PHE A 189 -11.32 -21.71 5.79
N GLU A 190 -11.44 -23.05 5.65
CA GLU A 190 -11.79 -23.94 6.77
C GLU A 190 -10.72 -23.94 7.89
N ALA A 191 -9.50 -23.50 7.57
CA ALA A 191 -8.42 -23.38 8.54
C ALA A 191 -8.50 -22.09 9.40
N ILE A 192 -9.34 -21.12 9.02
CA ILE A 192 -9.54 -19.85 9.72
C ILE A 192 -10.34 -20.08 11.02
N THR A 193 -9.97 -19.35 12.05
CA THR A 193 -10.62 -19.36 13.37
C THR A 193 -10.72 -17.94 13.94
N ASP A 194 -11.38 -17.79 15.09
CA ASP A 194 -11.50 -16.53 15.86
C ASP A 194 -10.16 -15.98 16.40
N LYS A 195 -9.07 -16.76 16.32
CA LYS A 195 -7.71 -16.32 16.66
C LYS A 195 -7.00 -15.59 15.52
N HIS A 196 -7.52 -15.71 14.30
CA HIS A 196 -6.90 -15.06 13.15
C HIS A 196 -7.21 -13.56 13.10
N TYR A 197 -6.21 -12.79 12.71
CA TYR A 197 -6.34 -11.41 12.27
C TYR A 197 -6.03 -11.35 10.78
N VAL A 198 -7.00 -10.92 10.00
CA VAL A 198 -6.93 -10.87 8.53
C VAL A 198 -6.99 -9.44 8.07
N ILE A 199 -5.95 -8.99 7.37
CA ILE A 199 -5.87 -7.65 6.77
C ILE A 199 -5.92 -7.82 5.26
N ASP A 200 -6.86 -7.15 4.60
CA ASP A 200 -6.88 -7.03 3.14
C ASP A 200 -6.53 -5.60 2.75
N LEU A 201 -5.49 -5.41 1.93
CA LEU A 201 -5.07 -4.07 1.51
C LEU A 201 -6.02 -3.43 0.49
N ILE A 202 -7.03 -4.16 0.01
CA ILE A 202 -8.10 -3.63 -0.82
C ILE A 202 -9.03 -2.77 0.07
N TYR A 203 -9.42 -1.60 -0.45
CA TYR A 203 -10.36 -0.68 0.21
C TYR A 203 -11.65 -0.47 -0.59
N ASN A 204 -11.69 -0.90 -1.83
CA ASN A 204 -12.87 -0.85 -2.70
C ASN A 204 -13.05 -2.20 -3.42
N PRO A 205 -14.04 -3.00 -3.04
CA PRO A 205 -15.14 -2.71 -2.08
C PRO A 205 -14.67 -2.58 -0.63
N SER A 206 -15.53 -2.05 0.24
CA SER A 206 -15.25 -1.94 1.69
C SER A 206 -15.14 -3.30 2.39
N GLU A 207 -15.77 -4.33 1.85
CA GLU A 207 -15.66 -5.72 2.26
C GLU A 207 -15.46 -6.59 1.01
N THR A 208 -14.29 -7.21 0.89
CA THR A 208 -14.00 -8.15 -0.21
C THR A 208 -14.63 -9.52 0.09
N ALA A 209 -14.84 -10.33 -0.96
CA ALA A 209 -15.27 -11.71 -0.77
C ALA A 209 -14.31 -12.50 0.15
N PHE A 210 -13.01 -12.23 0.06
CA PHE A 210 -11.98 -12.80 0.92
C PHE A 210 -12.21 -12.46 2.40
N LEU A 211 -12.40 -11.17 2.75
CA LEU A 211 -12.65 -10.74 4.12
C LEU A 211 -13.97 -11.32 4.67
N ARG A 212 -15.03 -11.34 3.86
CA ARG A 212 -16.32 -11.92 4.24
C ARG A 212 -16.20 -13.38 4.61
N HIS A 213 -15.55 -14.21 3.77
CA HIS A 213 -15.32 -15.63 4.09
C HIS A 213 -14.52 -15.82 5.38
N CYS A 214 -13.50 -14.98 5.62
CA CYS A 214 -12.73 -15.06 6.88
C CYS A 214 -13.56 -14.63 8.10
N ALA A 215 -14.40 -13.60 7.97
CA ALA A 215 -15.28 -13.14 9.03
C ALA A 215 -16.36 -14.19 9.40
N GLU A 216 -16.92 -14.91 8.42
CA GLU A 216 -17.85 -16.03 8.62
C GLU A 216 -17.24 -17.16 9.47
N LYS A 217 -15.92 -17.33 9.44
CA LYS A 217 -15.16 -18.27 10.29
C LYS A 217 -14.76 -17.68 11.65
N GLY A 218 -15.16 -16.45 11.95
CA GLY A 218 -14.94 -15.79 13.23
C GLY A 218 -13.66 -14.95 13.31
N ALA A 219 -12.87 -14.82 12.23
CA ALA A 219 -11.66 -14.01 12.23
C ALA A 219 -11.95 -12.53 12.47
N THR A 220 -11.01 -11.84 13.12
CA THR A 220 -10.99 -10.37 13.13
C THR A 220 -10.51 -9.90 11.77
N THR A 221 -11.31 -9.10 11.06
CA THR A 221 -10.98 -8.61 9.71
C THR A 221 -10.79 -7.11 9.66
N LEU A 222 -9.95 -6.61 8.76
CA LEU A 222 -9.74 -5.20 8.51
C LEU A 222 -9.40 -4.97 7.03
N ASN A 223 -10.05 -3.99 6.40
CA ASN A 223 -9.76 -3.61 5.02
C ASN A 223 -8.64 -2.57 4.91
N GLY A 224 -8.24 -2.23 3.67
CA GLY A 224 -7.14 -1.32 3.38
C GLY A 224 -7.42 0.16 3.57
N PHE A 225 -8.64 0.57 3.94
CA PHE A 225 -9.00 1.98 3.96
C PHE A 225 -8.19 2.79 4.98
N TYR A 226 -8.03 2.26 6.19
CA TYR A 226 -7.23 2.93 7.22
C TYR A 226 -5.75 3.07 6.80
N MET A 227 -5.17 2.03 6.18
CA MET A 227 -3.83 2.11 5.60
C MET A 227 -3.73 3.21 4.55
N LEU A 228 -4.73 3.31 3.67
CA LEU A 228 -4.81 4.32 2.62
C LEU A 228 -4.81 5.74 3.20
N GLU A 229 -5.58 5.99 4.27
CA GLU A 229 -5.60 7.29 4.93
C GLU A 229 -4.25 7.59 5.60
N GLN A 230 -3.70 6.64 6.36
CA GLN A 230 -2.47 6.86 7.12
C GLN A 230 -1.25 7.11 6.20
N GLN A 231 -1.14 6.39 5.08
CA GLN A 231 -0.08 6.65 4.10
C GLN A 231 -0.22 8.03 3.43
N ALA A 232 -1.45 8.49 3.18
CA ALA A 232 -1.69 9.81 2.61
C ALA A 232 -1.36 10.93 3.60
N GLU A 233 -1.73 10.76 4.88
CA GLU A 233 -1.35 11.69 5.95
C GLU A 233 0.18 11.77 6.12
N LYS A 234 0.87 10.64 6.05
CA LYS A 234 2.33 10.60 6.13
C LYS A 234 2.97 11.28 4.92
N ALA A 235 2.44 11.09 3.71
CA ALA A 235 2.90 11.80 2.52
C ALA A 235 2.73 13.32 2.68
N TRP A 236 1.57 13.76 3.19
CA TRP A 236 1.32 15.18 3.49
C TRP A 236 2.31 15.76 4.48
N GLN A 237 2.65 15.04 5.56
CA GLN A 237 3.67 15.46 6.51
C GLN A 237 5.04 15.64 5.85
N ILE A 238 5.46 14.68 5.01
CA ILE A 238 6.74 14.72 4.30
C ILE A 238 6.81 15.94 3.37
N TRP A 239 5.74 16.26 2.65
CA TRP A 239 5.73 17.40 1.72
C TRP A 239 5.73 18.77 2.41
N ASN A 240 5.42 18.83 3.70
CA ASN A 240 5.36 20.05 4.50
C ASN A 240 6.43 20.10 5.63
N SER A 241 7.43 19.22 5.58
CA SER A 241 8.54 19.19 6.56
C SER A 241 9.70 20.07 6.16
#